data_0fbcc09add9fc515e5aa2d30821012dc
#
_entry.id   0fbcc09add9fc515e5aa2d30821012dc
#
_cell.length_a   1.000
_cell.length_b   1.000
_cell.length_c   1.000
_cell.angle_alpha   90.00
_cell.angle_beta   90.00
_cell.angle_gamma   90.00
#
_symmetry.space_group_name_H-M   'P 1'
#
loop_
_entity.id
_entity.type
_entity.pdbx_description
1 polymer ?
#
loop_
_entity_poly.entity_id
_entity_poly.type
_entity_poly.pdbx_seq_one_letter_code
_entity_poly.pdbx_strand_id
1 'polypeptide(L)'
;MGQVQGQEQVQVQGRPTVLYFGIGSGSGVQTRAHAFYQLEYCISGKMRCLLGEERLLLDAGELVLVPPETPHLFQAGEGGFEFLSVKFDYPKRLAAFHGGDAPLRFHADELARIIGEKTPLSPFSPDGLEVLADILAAMLGHLERGTASEPQEARFLKCLRTLIFSRGYHTTVGWLAQKMGCTRYQLQYRFQQEQADGRLKQFIDQQVAFQATNHLRYSSMNISQIADAMHFPSLYVFSRFYKRCTGLSPRQARGGE
;
A
#
# COMPACT_ATOMS: atom_id res chain seq x y z
N MET A 1 6.02 30.25 -45.31
CA MET A 1 6.62 30.49 -43.99
C MET A 1 5.49 30.30 -42.97
N GLY A 2 5.35 29.12 -42.45
CA GLY A 2 4.41 28.79 -41.37
C GLY A 2 5.21 28.37 -40.17
N GLN A 3 5.17 29.18 -39.13
CA GLN A 3 5.79 28.86 -37.81
C GLN A 3 4.96 27.76 -37.17
N VAL A 4 5.61 26.64 -36.87
CA VAL A 4 5.09 25.59 -35.97
C VAL A 4 5.22 26.13 -34.57
N GLN A 5 4.12 26.53 -33.95
CA GLN A 5 4.04 26.88 -32.54
C GLN A 5 4.30 25.60 -31.73
N GLY A 6 5.34 25.66 -30.89
CA GLY A 6 5.65 24.62 -29.93
C GLY A 6 4.49 24.42 -28.95
N GLN A 7 4.06 23.20 -28.82
CA GLN A 7 3.19 22.79 -27.72
C GLN A 7 4.03 22.88 -26.43
N GLU A 8 3.79 23.88 -25.60
CA GLU A 8 4.21 23.89 -24.20
C GLU A 8 3.55 22.68 -23.52
N GLN A 9 4.37 21.68 -23.22
CA GLN A 9 3.97 20.64 -22.28
C GLN A 9 3.75 21.32 -20.93
N VAL A 10 2.50 21.39 -20.50
CA VAL A 10 2.15 21.77 -19.13
C VAL A 10 2.71 20.68 -18.22
N GLN A 11 3.90 20.90 -17.68
CA GLN A 11 4.44 20.05 -16.61
C GLN A 11 3.53 20.22 -15.40
N VAL A 12 2.70 19.22 -15.12
CA VAL A 12 1.96 19.11 -13.87
C VAL A 12 3.00 18.95 -12.76
N GLN A 13 3.18 19.99 -11.95
CA GLN A 13 4.17 20.03 -10.88
C GLN A 13 4.00 18.83 -9.95
N GLY A 14 5.04 17.98 -9.87
CA GLY A 14 5.10 16.85 -8.95
C GLY A 14 4.75 15.47 -9.54
N ARG A 15 4.55 15.35 -10.85
CA ARG A 15 4.32 14.05 -11.53
C ARG A 15 5.64 13.43 -12.00
N PRO A 16 5.83 12.11 -11.88
CA PRO A 16 7.01 11.44 -12.43
C PRO A 16 6.98 11.40 -13.96
N THR A 17 8.15 11.52 -14.57
CA THR A 17 8.34 11.28 -16.01
C THR A 17 8.93 9.90 -16.20
N VAL A 18 8.18 8.98 -16.78
CA VAL A 18 8.62 7.60 -17.02
C VAL A 18 9.62 7.58 -18.17
N LEU A 19 10.82 7.07 -17.92
CA LEU A 19 11.92 6.95 -18.89
C LEU A 19 12.01 5.55 -19.47
N TYR A 20 11.72 4.53 -18.66
CA TYR A 20 11.77 3.11 -19.02
C TYR A 20 10.87 2.30 -18.10
N PHE A 21 10.32 1.24 -18.63
CA PHE A 21 9.64 0.19 -17.87
C PHE A 21 9.79 -1.16 -18.57
N GLY A 22 9.73 -2.23 -17.81
CA GLY A 22 9.80 -3.58 -18.34
C GLY A 22 9.78 -4.66 -17.27
N ILE A 23 9.43 -5.87 -17.68
CA ILE A 23 9.51 -7.08 -16.86
C ILE A 23 10.72 -7.88 -17.34
N GLY A 24 11.50 -8.37 -16.39
CA GLY A 24 12.70 -9.14 -16.66
C GLY A 24 12.93 -10.27 -15.66
N SER A 25 13.87 -11.15 -15.99
CA SER A 25 14.25 -12.31 -15.18
C SER A 25 15.77 -12.54 -15.10
N GLY A 26 16.57 -11.54 -15.40
CA GLY A 26 18.03 -11.65 -15.47
C GLY A 26 18.76 -10.99 -14.32
N SER A 27 19.94 -11.51 -13.96
CA SER A 27 20.85 -10.90 -13.00
C SER A 27 21.75 -9.88 -13.66
N GLY A 28 21.99 -8.75 -13.00
CA GLY A 28 23.06 -7.82 -13.33
C GLY A 28 24.42 -8.44 -13.05
N VAL A 29 25.41 -8.05 -13.84
CA VAL A 29 26.81 -8.51 -13.67
C VAL A 29 27.74 -7.44 -13.11
N GLN A 30 27.30 -6.19 -13.07
CA GLN A 30 28.07 -5.04 -12.60
C GLN A 30 27.24 -4.07 -11.81
N THR A 31 27.84 -3.46 -10.80
CA THR A 31 27.27 -2.31 -10.09
C THR A 31 27.10 -1.14 -11.05
N ARG A 32 25.94 -0.48 -10.98
CA ARG A 32 25.58 0.67 -11.81
C ARG A 32 25.15 1.82 -10.91
N ALA A 33 25.30 3.03 -11.41
CA ALA A 33 24.68 4.24 -10.90
C ALA A 33 24.18 5.06 -12.08
N HIS A 34 23.14 5.85 -11.88
CA HIS A 34 22.51 6.66 -12.93
C HIS A 34 21.82 7.89 -12.35
N ALA A 35 21.54 8.89 -13.18
CA ALA A 35 21.02 10.19 -12.75
C ALA A 35 19.48 10.23 -12.56
N PHE A 36 18.79 9.12 -12.61
CA PHE A 36 17.35 9.00 -12.48
C PHE A 36 16.98 8.02 -11.34
N TYR A 37 15.72 8.02 -10.94
CA TYR A 37 15.17 7.03 -10.00
C TYR A 37 14.94 5.70 -10.70
N GLN A 38 15.15 4.60 -9.97
CA GLN A 38 14.79 3.26 -10.43
C GLN A 38 13.98 2.57 -9.33
N LEU A 39 12.85 1.99 -9.73
CA LEU A 39 12.04 1.14 -8.88
C LEU A 39 12.13 -0.28 -9.42
N GLU A 40 12.51 -1.22 -8.56
CA GLU A 40 12.48 -2.65 -8.85
C GLU A 40 11.48 -3.32 -7.91
N TYR A 41 10.57 -4.10 -8.47
CA TYR A 41 9.58 -4.85 -7.72
C TYR A 41 9.75 -6.35 -8.01
N CYS A 42 9.93 -7.15 -6.97
CA CYS A 42 10.05 -8.60 -7.09
C CYS A 42 8.66 -9.21 -7.31
N ILE A 43 8.36 -9.64 -8.55
CA ILE A 43 7.09 -10.27 -8.91
C ILE A 43 7.04 -11.70 -8.39
N SER A 44 8.13 -12.46 -8.58
CA SER A 44 8.23 -13.85 -8.14
C SER A 44 9.66 -14.22 -7.77
N GLY A 45 9.81 -15.24 -6.94
CA GLY A 45 11.13 -15.71 -6.49
C GLY A 45 11.76 -14.83 -5.42
N LYS A 46 13.10 -14.71 -5.46
CA LYS A 46 13.88 -13.90 -4.52
C LYS A 46 14.94 -13.09 -5.28
N MET A 47 15.01 -11.80 -4.97
CA MET A 47 15.96 -10.87 -5.57
C MET A 47 16.97 -10.38 -4.53
N ARG A 48 18.27 -10.60 -4.78
CA ARG A 48 19.33 -9.98 -3.98
C ARG A 48 19.64 -8.61 -4.55
N CYS A 49 19.71 -7.61 -3.69
CA CYS A 49 20.06 -6.25 -4.06
C CYS A 49 21.25 -5.78 -3.23
N LEU A 50 22.27 -5.23 -3.90
CA LEU A 50 23.26 -4.38 -3.26
C LEU A 50 22.84 -2.94 -3.53
N LEU A 51 22.63 -2.15 -2.49
CA LEU A 51 22.20 -0.74 -2.56
C LEU A 51 23.18 0.10 -1.73
N GLY A 52 24.08 0.80 -2.40
CA GLY A 52 25.26 1.38 -1.73
C GLY A 52 26.10 0.28 -1.09
N GLU A 53 26.19 0.29 0.24
CA GLU A 53 26.87 -0.74 1.03
C GLU A 53 25.92 -1.78 1.63
N GLU A 54 24.61 -1.55 1.54
CA GLU A 54 23.59 -2.40 2.13
C GLU A 54 23.26 -3.59 1.22
N ARG A 55 23.18 -4.78 1.85
CA ARG A 55 22.78 -6.02 1.17
C ARG A 55 21.36 -6.37 1.57
N LEU A 56 20.47 -6.37 0.61
CA LEU A 56 19.06 -6.65 0.78
C LEU A 56 18.70 -7.98 0.11
N LEU A 57 17.72 -8.65 0.67
CA LEU A 57 17.03 -9.77 0.05
C LEU A 57 15.54 -9.39 -0.02
N LEU A 58 15.02 -9.28 -1.23
CA LEU A 58 13.61 -8.99 -1.46
C LEU A 58 12.88 -10.30 -1.80
N ASP A 59 11.82 -10.55 -1.08
CA ASP A 59 10.85 -11.61 -1.39
C ASP A 59 9.82 -11.12 -2.40
N ALA A 60 9.09 -12.05 -3.02
CA ALA A 60 7.97 -11.70 -3.91
C ALA A 60 6.96 -10.77 -3.21
N GLY A 61 6.60 -9.68 -3.88
CA GLY A 61 5.75 -8.62 -3.35
C GLY A 61 6.49 -7.49 -2.64
N GLU A 62 7.82 -7.51 -2.63
CA GLU A 62 8.63 -6.40 -2.11
C GLU A 62 9.29 -5.61 -3.23
N LEU A 63 9.52 -4.33 -2.97
CA LEU A 63 10.15 -3.42 -3.92
C LEU A 63 11.32 -2.68 -3.27
N VAL A 64 12.20 -2.17 -4.12
CA VAL A 64 13.27 -1.24 -3.77
C VAL A 64 13.20 0.00 -4.65
N LEU A 65 13.30 1.17 -4.04
CA LEU A 65 13.49 2.45 -4.71
C LEU A 65 14.97 2.85 -4.62
N VAL A 66 15.58 3.00 -5.77
CA VAL A 66 16.98 3.43 -5.93
C VAL A 66 16.98 4.91 -6.32
N PRO A 67 17.48 5.81 -5.46
CA PRO A 67 17.66 7.22 -5.82
C PRO A 67 18.74 7.43 -6.90
N PRO A 68 18.73 8.59 -7.56
CA PRO A 68 19.82 8.99 -8.45
C PRO A 68 21.21 8.87 -7.80
N GLU A 69 22.21 8.57 -8.58
CA GLU A 69 23.63 8.44 -8.21
C GLU A 69 23.93 7.37 -7.14
N THR A 70 22.97 6.50 -6.81
CA THR A 70 23.15 5.43 -5.82
C THR A 70 23.70 4.18 -6.52
N PRO A 71 24.91 3.70 -6.15
CA PRO A 71 25.43 2.45 -6.66
C PRO A 71 24.54 1.26 -6.29
N HIS A 72 24.19 0.42 -7.26
CA HIS A 72 23.31 -0.73 -7.01
C HIS A 72 23.59 -1.89 -7.96
N LEU A 73 23.19 -3.09 -7.52
CA LEU A 73 23.31 -4.33 -8.29
C LEU A 73 22.15 -5.26 -7.90
N PHE A 74 21.46 -5.80 -8.91
CA PHE A 74 20.40 -6.80 -8.72
C PHE A 74 20.86 -8.16 -9.21
N GLN A 75 20.64 -9.20 -8.41
CA GLN A 75 21.04 -10.57 -8.70
C GLN A 75 19.92 -11.55 -8.32
N ALA A 76 19.83 -12.66 -9.01
CA ALA A 76 18.94 -13.74 -8.64
C ALA A 76 19.33 -14.33 -7.28
N GLY A 77 18.30 -14.59 -6.45
CA GLY A 77 18.40 -15.52 -5.33
C GLY A 77 18.34 -16.98 -5.82
N GLU A 78 18.19 -17.90 -4.88
CA GLU A 78 17.99 -19.32 -5.23
C GLU A 78 16.63 -19.50 -5.94
N GLY A 79 16.63 -20.23 -7.06
CA GLY A 79 15.42 -20.52 -7.84
C GLY A 79 15.07 -19.48 -8.91
N GLY A 80 15.87 -18.42 -9.06
CA GLY A 80 15.58 -17.34 -10.01
C GLY A 80 14.59 -16.30 -9.46
N PHE A 81 14.28 -15.30 -10.28
CA PHE A 81 13.29 -14.27 -9.95
C PHE A 81 12.76 -13.61 -11.22
N GLU A 82 11.55 -13.07 -11.11
CA GLU A 82 10.96 -12.16 -12.08
C GLU A 82 10.71 -10.81 -11.42
N PHE A 83 10.99 -9.74 -12.13
CA PHE A 83 10.90 -8.39 -11.59
C PHE A 83 10.31 -7.40 -12.58
N LEU A 84 9.63 -6.41 -12.06
CA LEU A 84 9.26 -5.18 -12.76
C LEU A 84 10.33 -4.13 -12.51
N SER A 85 10.82 -3.49 -13.57
CA SER A 85 11.73 -2.34 -13.51
C SER A 85 11.04 -1.10 -14.07
N VAL A 86 11.04 0.00 -13.32
CA VAL A 86 10.57 1.30 -13.79
C VAL A 86 11.66 2.35 -13.51
N LYS A 87 12.10 3.06 -14.57
CA LYS A 87 13.05 4.17 -14.46
C LYS A 87 12.32 5.47 -14.77
N PHE A 88 12.56 6.48 -13.94
CA PHE A 88 11.80 7.73 -14.04
C PHE A 88 12.56 8.93 -13.46
N ASP A 89 12.23 10.10 -13.95
CA ASP A 89 12.58 11.36 -13.32
C ASP A 89 11.48 11.80 -12.36
N TYR A 90 11.88 12.39 -11.25
CA TYR A 90 10.96 12.92 -10.25
C TYR A 90 11.47 14.22 -9.65
N PRO A 91 10.64 15.28 -9.57
CA PRO A 91 11.12 16.61 -9.18
C PRO A 91 11.42 16.73 -7.67
N LYS A 92 10.98 15.76 -6.85
CA LYS A 92 11.23 15.77 -5.42
C LYS A 92 12.31 14.76 -5.05
N ARG A 93 13.00 15.03 -3.93
CA ARG A 93 13.99 14.09 -3.39
C ARG A 93 13.30 13.02 -2.55
N LEU A 94 13.53 11.77 -2.93
CA LEU A 94 13.14 10.59 -2.16
C LEU A 94 14.41 9.88 -1.68
N ALA A 95 14.39 9.40 -0.45
CA ALA A 95 15.42 8.50 0.07
C ALA A 95 15.28 7.10 -0.55
N ALA A 96 16.35 6.32 -0.47
CA ALA A 96 16.27 4.89 -0.75
C ALA A 96 15.22 4.24 0.16
N PHE A 97 14.50 3.30 -0.39
CA PHE A 97 13.45 2.55 0.32
C PHE A 97 13.48 1.10 -0.13
N HIS A 98 13.21 0.20 0.79
CA HIS A 98 12.92 -1.21 0.49
C HIS A 98 11.78 -1.73 1.38
N GLY A 99 11.00 -2.65 0.86
CA GLY A 99 9.87 -3.27 1.54
C GLY A 99 8.62 -3.35 0.65
N GLY A 100 7.49 -3.73 1.22
CA GLY A 100 6.23 -3.87 0.49
C GLY A 100 5.06 -3.91 1.44
N ASP A 101 4.47 -2.76 1.77
CA ASP A 101 3.16 -2.71 2.42
C ASP A 101 2.03 -2.97 1.40
N ALA A 102 0.83 -3.22 1.88
CA ALA A 102 -0.29 -3.59 1.02
C ALA A 102 -0.62 -2.53 -0.07
N PRO A 103 -0.60 -1.19 0.19
CA PRO A 103 -0.79 -0.19 -0.85
C PRO A 103 0.31 -0.19 -1.92
N LEU A 104 1.58 -0.29 -1.54
CA LEU A 104 2.68 -0.33 -2.49
C LEU A 104 2.62 -1.58 -3.36
N ARG A 105 2.36 -2.74 -2.75
CA ARG A 105 2.19 -4.00 -3.46
C ARG A 105 1.04 -3.93 -4.46
N PHE A 106 -0.13 -3.43 -4.04
CA PHE A 106 -1.28 -3.26 -4.94
C PHE A 106 -0.93 -2.46 -6.19
N HIS A 107 -0.28 -1.30 -6.03
CA HIS A 107 0.11 -0.47 -7.17
C HIS A 107 1.20 -1.12 -8.03
N ALA A 108 2.17 -1.82 -7.43
CA ALA A 108 3.22 -2.52 -8.15
C ALA A 108 2.67 -3.71 -8.96
N ASP A 109 1.72 -4.46 -8.39
CA ASP A 109 1.02 -5.54 -9.09
C ASP A 109 0.22 -5.01 -10.29
N GLU A 110 -0.46 -3.86 -10.14
CA GLU A 110 -1.18 -3.21 -11.26
C GLU A 110 -0.22 -2.74 -12.36
N LEU A 111 0.93 -2.15 -12.01
CA LEU A 111 1.96 -1.80 -13.00
C LEU A 111 2.47 -3.05 -13.74
N ALA A 112 2.79 -4.12 -12.99
CA ALA A 112 3.26 -5.37 -13.58
C ALA A 112 2.20 -5.99 -14.51
N ARG A 113 0.92 -5.95 -14.12
CA ARG A 113 -0.20 -6.44 -14.93
C ARG A 113 -0.36 -5.64 -16.23
N ILE A 114 -0.37 -4.31 -16.16
CA ILE A 114 -0.53 -3.44 -17.34
C ILE A 114 0.65 -3.62 -18.31
N ILE A 115 1.88 -3.77 -17.78
CA ILE A 115 3.08 -3.93 -18.60
C ILE A 115 3.17 -5.35 -19.19
N GLY A 116 2.76 -6.38 -18.42
CA GLY A 116 2.84 -7.79 -18.83
C GLY A 116 1.69 -8.24 -19.75
N GLU A 117 0.52 -7.67 -19.61
CA GLU A 117 -0.62 -8.01 -20.45
C GLU A 117 -0.61 -7.21 -21.77
N LYS A 118 -0.95 -7.88 -22.87
CA LYS A 118 -1.30 -7.22 -24.15
C LYS A 118 -2.70 -6.60 -24.00
N THR A 119 -2.81 -5.57 -23.16
CA THR A 119 -4.08 -4.85 -22.96
C THR A 119 -4.38 -3.94 -24.14
N PRO A 120 -5.66 -3.53 -24.36
CA PRO A 120 -6.01 -2.50 -25.34
C PRO A 120 -5.27 -1.16 -25.12
N LEU A 121 -4.89 -0.85 -23.88
CA LEU A 121 -3.98 0.23 -23.54
C LEU A 121 -2.54 -0.31 -23.70
N SER A 122 -1.99 -0.15 -24.90
CA SER A 122 -0.56 -0.40 -25.07
C SER A 122 0.22 0.49 -24.10
N PRO A 123 1.08 -0.06 -23.23
CA PRO A 123 1.90 0.75 -22.33
C PRO A 123 2.85 1.70 -23.09
N PHE A 124 3.00 1.50 -24.39
CA PHE A 124 3.78 2.35 -25.29
C PHE A 124 2.92 3.43 -25.99
N SER A 125 1.60 3.46 -25.80
CA SER A 125 0.77 4.57 -26.25
C SER A 125 0.90 5.78 -25.31
N PRO A 126 0.66 7.02 -25.79
CA PRO A 126 0.63 8.20 -24.92
C PRO A 126 -0.29 8.02 -23.71
N ASP A 127 -1.51 7.50 -23.92
CA ASP A 127 -2.50 7.27 -22.86
C ASP A 127 -2.01 6.19 -21.87
N GLY A 128 -1.35 5.13 -22.36
CA GLY A 128 -0.77 4.09 -21.51
C GLY A 128 0.37 4.61 -20.64
N LEU A 129 1.25 5.47 -21.16
CA LEU A 129 2.31 6.12 -20.41
C LEU A 129 1.74 7.06 -19.33
N GLU A 130 0.64 7.75 -19.61
CA GLU A 130 -0.03 8.58 -18.61
C GLU A 130 -0.59 7.74 -17.46
N VAL A 131 -1.26 6.63 -17.74
CA VAL A 131 -1.76 5.71 -16.71
C VAL A 131 -0.62 5.16 -15.86
N LEU A 132 0.49 4.74 -16.48
CA LEU A 132 1.68 4.28 -15.73
C LEU A 132 2.24 5.38 -14.83
N ALA A 133 2.31 6.63 -15.33
CA ALA A 133 2.78 7.77 -14.55
C ALA A 133 1.84 8.09 -13.38
N ASP A 134 0.53 7.92 -13.52
CA ASP A 134 -0.45 8.13 -12.44
C ASP A 134 -0.33 7.08 -11.34
N ILE A 135 -0.20 5.81 -11.70
CA ILE A 135 0.01 4.73 -10.73
C ILE A 135 1.34 4.94 -10.00
N LEU A 136 2.40 5.28 -10.74
CA LEU A 136 3.71 5.58 -10.16
C LEU A 136 3.64 6.80 -9.23
N ALA A 137 2.92 7.87 -9.60
CA ALA A 137 2.71 9.04 -8.75
C ALA A 137 2.00 8.68 -7.44
N ALA A 138 1.01 7.79 -7.49
CA ALA A 138 0.33 7.29 -6.28
C ALA A 138 1.28 6.52 -5.35
N MET A 139 2.15 5.67 -5.91
CA MET A 139 3.21 4.96 -5.16
C MET A 139 4.20 5.93 -4.52
N LEU A 140 4.73 6.88 -5.29
CA LEU A 140 5.69 7.87 -4.80
C LEU A 140 5.08 8.77 -3.73
N GLY A 141 3.83 9.20 -3.89
CA GLY A 141 3.09 9.95 -2.88
C GLY A 141 2.87 9.12 -1.59
N HIS A 142 2.75 7.79 -1.69
CA HIS A 142 2.72 6.92 -0.52
C HIS A 142 4.09 6.84 0.17
N LEU A 143 5.16 6.70 -0.60
CA LEU A 143 6.54 6.71 -0.09
C LEU A 143 6.90 8.06 0.56
N GLU A 144 6.53 9.18 -0.04
CA GLU A 144 6.74 10.51 0.56
C GLU A 144 6.09 10.65 1.93
N ARG A 145 4.85 10.18 2.06
CA ARG A 145 4.15 10.18 3.35
C ARG A 145 4.78 9.23 4.36
N GLY A 146 5.36 8.13 3.90
CA GLY A 146 6.06 7.16 4.74
C GLY A 146 7.46 7.61 5.15
N THR A 147 8.13 8.44 4.32
CA THR A 147 9.46 9.02 4.61
C THR A 147 9.36 10.37 5.35
N ALA A 148 8.29 11.16 5.13
CA ALA A 148 7.90 12.18 6.08
C ALA A 148 7.51 11.42 7.34
N SER A 149 8.38 11.42 8.34
CA SER A 149 8.25 10.74 9.61
C SER A 149 6.80 10.83 10.14
N GLU A 150 5.93 9.89 9.68
CA GLU A 150 4.70 9.66 10.45
C GLU A 150 5.19 9.29 11.84
N PRO A 151 4.73 9.98 12.89
CA PRO A 151 5.08 9.63 14.25
C PRO A 151 4.90 8.11 14.40
N GLN A 152 5.83 7.46 15.07
CA GLN A 152 5.77 6.00 15.27
C GLN A 152 4.41 5.56 15.82
N GLU A 153 3.73 6.45 16.51
CA GLU A 153 2.36 6.39 16.99
C GLU A 153 1.32 6.26 15.87
N ALA A 154 1.42 7.09 14.84
CA ALA A 154 0.48 7.04 13.71
C ALA A 154 0.60 5.72 12.92
N ARG A 155 1.83 5.20 12.77
CA ARG A 155 2.08 3.89 12.12
C ARG A 155 1.48 2.73 12.90
N PHE A 156 1.61 2.75 14.23
CA PHE A 156 1.07 1.70 15.09
C PHE A 156 -0.45 1.65 15.03
N LEU A 157 -1.14 2.79 15.19
CA LEU A 157 -2.59 2.86 15.12
C LEU A 157 -3.12 2.51 13.72
N LYS A 158 -2.41 2.90 12.67
CA LYS A 158 -2.73 2.52 11.28
C LYS A 158 -2.63 1.00 11.08
N CYS A 159 -1.56 0.38 11.56
CA CYS A 159 -1.40 -1.08 11.54
C CYS A 159 -2.54 -1.78 12.29
N LEU A 160 -2.90 -1.31 13.48
CA LEU A 160 -4.04 -1.85 14.25
C LEU A 160 -5.34 -1.76 13.46
N ARG A 161 -5.65 -0.60 12.86
CA ARG A 161 -6.87 -0.42 12.04
C ARG A 161 -6.91 -1.38 10.86
N THR A 162 -5.81 -1.50 10.11
CA THR A 162 -5.71 -2.42 8.97
C THR A 162 -5.98 -3.86 9.40
N LEU A 163 -5.37 -4.31 10.50
CA LEU A 163 -5.60 -5.65 11.03
C LEU A 163 -7.04 -5.85 11.53
N ILE A 164 -7.63 -4.85 12.17
CA ILE A 164 -9.04 -4.90 12.64
C ILE A 164 -9.98 -5.01 11.43
N PHE A 165 -9.76 -4.21 10.39
CA PHE A 165 -10.60 -4.20 9.19
C PHE A 165 -10.52 -5.51 8.40
N SER A 166 -9.35 -6.15 8.36
CA SER A 166 -9.18 -7.44 7.68
C SER A 166 -9.91 -8.61 8.36
N ARG A 167 -10.22 -8.51 9.66
CA ARG A 167 -10.82 -9.59 10.44
C ARG A 167 -12.23 -9.29 10.95
N GLY A 168 -12.64 -8.04 10.96
CA GLY A 168 -13.96 -7.62 11.40
C GLY A 168 -14.27 -8.01 12.85
N TYR A 169 -15.47 -8.55 13.07
CA TYR A 169 -16.00 -8.92 14.40
C TYR A 169 -15.12 -9.91 15.19
N HIS A 170 -14.42 -10.81 14.51
CA HIS A 170 -13.56 -11.80 15.15
C HIS A 170 -12.22 -11.25 15.68
N THR A 171 -11.99 -9.95 15.58
CA THR A 171 -10.77 -9.32 16.09
C THR A 171 -10.72 -9.37 17.62
N THR A 172 -9.65 -9.95 18.14
CA THR A 172 -9.38 -10.01 19.59
C THR A 172 -8.00 -9.42 19.90
N VAL A 173 -7.82 -8.92 21.13
CA VAL A 173 -6.51 -8.43 21.61
C VAL A 173 -5.43 -9.50 21.46
N GLY A 174 -5.75 -10.77 21.75
CA GLY A 174 -4.81 -11.88 21.62
C GLY A 174 -4.37 -12.13 20.18
N TRP A 175 -5.31 -12.07 19.24
CA TRP A 175 -4.98 -12.23 17.83
C TRP A 175 -4.14 -11.05 17.29
N LEU A 176 -4.47 -9.81 17.66
CA LEU A 176 -3.66 -8.64 17.30
C LEU A 176 -2.24 -8.76 17.85
N ALA A 177 -2.09 -9.14 19.11
CA ALA A 177 -0.79 -9.34 19.72
C ALA A 177 0.04 -10.39 18.97
N GLN A 178 -0.56 -11.53 18.63
CA GLN A 178 0.08 -12.58 17.83
C GLN A 178 0.52 -12.05 16.44
N LYS A 179 -0.36 -11.30 15.74
CA LYS A 179 -0.04 -10.74 14.42
C LYS A 179 1.06 -9.68 14.47
N MET A 180 1.19 -8.98 15.59
CA MET A 180 2.20 -7.94 15.81
C MET A 180 3.48 -8.48 16.50
N GLY A 181 3.59 -9.80 16.71
CA GLY A 181 4.78 -10.43 17.29
C GLY A 181 5.05 -10.03 18.75
N CYS A 182 4.01 -9.68 19.53
CA CYS A 182 4.16 -9.24 20.92
C CYS A 182 3.16 -9.93 21.86
N THR A 183 3.35 -9.76 23.16
CA THR A 183 2.40 -10.25 24.17
C THR A 183 1.18 -9.32 24.26
N ARG A 184 0.06 -9.83 24.80
CA ARG A 184 -1.15 -9.01 25.07
C ARG A 184 -0.84 -7.83 25.97
N TYR A 185 0.03 -8.01 26.96
CA TYR A 185 0.44 -6.97 27.88
C TYR A 185 1.23 -5.86 27.16
N GLN A 186 2.24 -6.24 26.36
CA GLN A 186 3.03 -5.28 25.57
C GLN A 186 2.16 -4.49 24.60
N LEU A 187 1.19 -5.16 23.92
CA LEU A 187 0.28 -4.49 23.03
C LEU A 187 -0.62 -3.48 23.75
N GLN A 188 -1.20 -3.86 24.90
CA GLN A 188 -2.02 -2.97 25.72
C GLN A 188 -1.22 -1.79 26.26
N TYR A 189 -0.03 -2.05 26.78
CA TYR A 189 0.86 -1.02 27.30
C TYR A 189 1.21 0.00 26.21
N ARG A 190 1.64 -0.47 25.03
CA ARG A 190 1.93 0.40 23.89
C ARG A 190 0.71 1.21 23.46
N PHE A 191 -0.46 0.59 23.38
CA PHE A 191 -1.69 1.27 23.04
C PHE A 191 -2.04 2.39 24.01
N GLN A 192 -1.85 2.18 25.32
CA GLN A 192 -2.08 3.19 26.36
C GLN A 192 -1.11 4.37 26.27
N GLN A 193 0.15 4.13 25.88
CA GLN A 193 1.12 5.21 25.66
C GLN A 193 0.71 6.13 24.49
N GLU A 194 0.11 5.55 23.45
CA GLU A 194 -0.29 6.28 22.23
C GLU A 194 -1.73 6.84 22.30
N GLN A 195 -2.58 6.28 23.17
CA GLN A 195 -3.98 6.66 23.38
C GLN A 195 -4.29 6.75 24.88
N ALA A 196 -4.02 7.91 25.46
CA ALA A 196 -4.01 8.12 26.94
C ALA A 196 -5.31 7.71 27.67
N ASP A 197 -6.48 7.68 27.00
CA ASP A 197 -7.78 7.42 27.63
C ASP A 197 -8.48 6.14 27.13
N GLY A 198 -7.84 5.30 26.32
CA GLY A 198 -8.52 4.22 25.62
C GLY A 198 -8.17 2.81 26.08
N ARG A 199 -9.19 1.97 26.29
CA ARG A 199 -8.98 0.53 26.36
C ARG A 199 -8.91 -0.03 24.94
N LEU A 200 -7.87 -0.81 24.62
CA LEU A 200 -7.68 -1.42 23.28
C LEU A 200 -8.92 -2.18 22.81
N LYS A 201 -9.64 -2.87 23.71
CA LYS A 201 -10.89 -3.56 23.35
C LYS A 201 -11.98 -2.58 22.88
N GLN A 202 -12.10 -1.44 23.54
CA GLN A 202 -13.05 -0.41 23.13
C GLN A 202 -12.69 0.20 21.76
N PHE A 203 -11.40 0.42 21.52
CA PHE A 203 -10.91 0.87 20.22
C PHE A 203 -11.25 -0.13 19.12
N ILE A 204 -11.03 -1.44 19.34
CA ILE A 204 -11.41 -2.50 18.38
C ILE A 204 -12.90 -2.40 18.07
N ASP A 205 -13.76 -2.35 19.09
CA ASP A 205 -15.22 -2.29 18.91
C ASP A 205 -15.63 -1.03 18.13
N GLN A 206 -15.00 0.12 18.40
CA GLN A 206 -15.25 1.37 17.67
C GLN A 206 -14.83 1.27 16.19
N GLN A 207 -13.66 0.68 15.89
CA GLN A 207 -13.22 0.50 14.51
C GLN A 207 -14.13 -0.45 13.72
N VAL A 208 -14.58 -1.54 14.33
CA VAL A 208 -15.55 -2.47 13.72
C VAL A 208 -16.90 -1.76 13.49
N ALA A 209 -17.38 -0.96 14.46
CA ALA A 209 -18.61 -0.19 14.30
C ALA A 209 -18.49 0.89 13.22
N PHE A 210 -17.32 1.54 13.10
CA PHE A 210 -17.02 2.51 12.04
C PHE A 210 -17.07 1.86 10.65
N GLN A 211 -16.45 0.70 10.49
CA GLN A 211 -16.49 -0.07 9.25
C GLN A 211 -17.94 -0.46 8.88
N ALA A 212 -18.73 -0.91 9.87
CA ALA A 212 -20.13 -1.23 9.69
C ALA A 212 -20.94 -0.01 9.23
N THR A 213 -20.67 1.17 9.82
CA THR A 213 -21.32 2.43 9.43
C THR A 213 -21.02 2.79 7.98
N ASN A 214 -19.78 2.61 7.53
CA ASN A 214 -19.40 2.85 6.14
C ASN A 214 -20.16 1.91 5.19
N HIS A 215 -20.24 0.63 5.50
CA HIS A 215 -21.06 -0.29 4.70
C HIS A 215 -22.54 0.06 4.69
N LEU A 216 -23.11 0.45 5.84
CA LEU A 216 -24.52 0.85 5.95
C LEU A 216 -24.83 2.08 5.09
N ARG A 217 -23.93 3.06 5.03
CA ARG A 217 -24.17 4.34 4.34
C ARG A 217 -23.78 4.34 2.87
N TYR A 218 -22.71 3.60 2.51
CA TYR A 218 -22.06 3.75 1.20
C TYR A 218 -22.02 2.47 0.35
N SER A 219 -22.59 1.35 0.83
CA SER A 219 -22.70 0.14 0.01
C SER A 219 -24.14 -0.20 -0.34
N SER A 220 -24.32 -0.95 -1.44
CA SER A 220 -25.62 -1.52 -1.84
C SER A 220 -25.99 -2.80 -1.07
N MET A 221 -25.11 -3.30 -0.19
CA MET A 221 -25.36 -4.52 0.59
C MET A 221 -26.55 -4.33 1.55
N ASN A 222 -27.41 -5.33 1.67
CA ASN A 222 -28.42 -5.34 2.73
C ASN A 222 -27.78 -5.61 4.11
N ILE A 223 -28.56 -5.38 5.20
CA ILE A 223 -28.01 -5.46 6.55
C ILE A 223 -27.49 -6.87 6.90
N SER A 224 -28.12 -7.92 6.36
CA SER A 224 -27.67 -9.29 6.55
C SER A 224 -26.34 -9.55 5.85
N GLN A 225 -26.21 -9.09 4.60
CA GLN A 225 -24.95 -9.18 3.84
C GLN A 225 -23.79 -8.43 4.52
N ILE A 226 -24.08 -7.29 5.14
CA ILE A 226 -23.06 -6.56 5.93
C ILE A 226 -22.63 -7.37 7.15
N ALA A 227 -23.60 -7.97 7.88
CA ALA A 227 -23.29 -8.82 9.02
C ALA A 227 -22.39 -10.00 8.62
N ASP A 228 -22.69 -10.65 7.50
CA ASP A 228 -21.92 -11.76 6.95
C ASP A 228 -20.52 -11.31 6.48
N ALA A 229 -20.43 -10.22 5.71
CA ALA A 229 -19.17 -9.67 5.22
C ALA A 229 -18.22 -9.21 6.36
N MET A 230 -18.77 -8.80 7.49
CA MET A 230 -18.02 -8.43 8.68
C MET A 230 -17.83 -9.59 9.68
N HIS A 231 -18.17 -10.80 9.28
CA HIS A 231 -18.00 -12.05 10.04
C HIS A 231 -18.76 -12.09 11.37
N PHE A 232 -19.95 -11.49 11.43
CA PHE A 232 -20.83 -11.65 12.59
C PHE A 232 -21.54 -13.01 12.54
N PRO A 233 -21.70 -13.69 13.69
CA PRO A 233 -22.35 -15.01 13.74
C PRO A 233 -23.81 -14.99 13.33
N SER A 234 -24.48 -13.84 13.45
CA SER A 234 -25.86 -13.63 13.03
C SER A 234 -26.21 -12.15 12.94
N LEU A 235 -27.27 -11.82 12.20
CA LEU A 235 -27.84 -10.49 12.12
C LEU A 235 -28.24 -9.92 13.52
N TYR A 236 -28.70 -10.80 14.42
CA TYR A 236 -29.04 -10.41 15.79
C TYR A 236 -27.81 -9.91 16.57
N VAL A 237 -26.69 -10.68 16.50
CA VAL A 237 -25.42 -10.30 17.16
C VAL A 237 -24.89 -9.01 16.57
N PHE A 238 -24.94 -8.84 15.25
CA PHE A 238 -24.55 -7.61 14.58
C PHE A 238 -25.38 -6.42 15.06
N SER A 239 -26.70 -6.53 15.09
CA SER A 239 -27.58 -5.44 15.48
C SER A 239 -27.38 -5.03 16.94
N ARG A 240 -27.20 -5.99 17.86
CA ARG A 240 -26.88 -5.71 19.27
C ARG A 240 -25.52 -5.04 19.44
N PHE A 241 -24.50 -5.56 18.75
CA PHE A 241 -23.16 -4.99 18.76
C PHE A 241 -23.19 -3.54 18.27
N TYR A 242 -23.77 -3.31 17.10
CA TYR A 242 -23.81 -1.99 16.47
C TYR A 242 -24.55 -0.97 17.35
N LYS A 243 -25.71 -1.33 17.87
CA LYS A 243 -26.48 -0.48 18.78
C LYS A 243 -25.72 -0.15 20.08
N ARG A 244 -25.00 -1.14 20.63
CA ARG A 244 -24.16 -0.91 21.82
C ARG A 244 -23.04 0.09 21.54
N CYS A 245 -22.40 0.03 20.36
CA CYS A 245 -21.25 0.87 20.01
C CYS A 245 -21.66 2.28 19.55
N THR A 246 -22.81 2.42 18.87
CA THR A 246 -23.21 3.68 18.20
C THR A 246 -24.46 4.34 18.78
N GLY A 247 -25.20 3.64 19.63
CA GLY A 247 -26.50 4.08 20.13
C GLY A 247 -27.68 3.84 19.16
N LEU A 248 -27.41 3.60 17.88
CA LEU A 248 -28.41 3.45 16.82
C LEU A 248 -28.53 1.99 16.38
N SER A 249 -29.72 1.58 15.93
CA SER A 249 -29.85 0.32 15.21
C SER A 249 -29.26 0.44 13.79
N PRO A 250 -28.81 -0.67 13.15
CA PRO A 250 -28.34 -0.64 11.77
C PRO A 250 -29.37 -0.08 10.78
N ARG A 251 -30.65 -0.32 11.04
CA ARG A 251 -31.76 0.19 10.21
C ARG A 251 -31.87 1.71 10.30
N GLN A 252 -31.78 2.28 11.53
CA GLN A 252 -31.77 3.73 11.75
C GLN A 252 -30.53 4.38 11.12
N ALA A 253 -29.35 3.76 11.26
CA ALA A 253 -28.11 4.28 10.68
C ALA A 253 -28.12 4.30 9.15
N ARG A 254 -28.85 3.40 8.50
CA ARG A 254 -29.03 3.35 7.04
C ARG A 254 -30.04 4.36 6.54
N GLY A 255 -31.16 4.53 7.23
CA GLY A 255 -32.30 5.31 6.76
C GLY A 255 -32.23 6.81 7.03
N GLY A 256 -31.30 7.29 7.85
CA GLY A 256 -31.14 8.73 8.11
C GLY A 256 -32.31 9.42 8.85
N GLU A 257 -33.26 8.64 9.42
CA GLU A 257 -34.32 9.12 10.34
C GLU A 257 -34.58 8.09 11.43
#